data_e254e3dc6f4ac992d6904e51459d5f4b
#
_entry.id   e254e3dc6f4ac992d6904e51459d5f4b
#
_cell.length_a   1.000
_cell.length_b   1.000
_cell.length_c   1.000
_cell.angle_alpha   90.00
_cell.angle_beta   90.00
_cell.angle_gamma   90.00
#
_symmetry.space_group_name_H-M   'P 1'
#
loop_
_entity.id
_entity.type
_entity.pdbx_description
1 polymer ?
#
loop_
_entity_poly.entity_id
_entity_poly.type
_entity_poly.pdbx_seq_one_letter_code
_entity_poly.pdbx_strand_id
1 'polypeptide(L)'
;MVFARTLHFLQAVHASALQVNILTPLPGTPLFQDFQRQGRITDHDWSHYDFRHVVIRPTRMTAAQLQDGTDWLYRQFYRLDRILLRTLRSLLTLGPITAYIIWRLNMTYRYDNIRERIIGRNPAELE
;
A
#
# COMPACT_ATOMS: atom_id res chain seq x y z
N MET A 1 -7.75 -11.52 -10.18
CA MET A 1 -6.56 -11.02 -9.49
C MET A 1 -6.97 -10.49 -8.11
N VAL A 2 -6.25 -10.80 -7.02
CA VAL A 2 -6.66 -10.45 -5.64
C VAL A 2 -6.81 -8.94 -5.45
N PHE A 3 -5.86 -8.14 -5.95
CA PHE A 3 -5.86 -6.67 -5.79
C PHE A 3 -7.10 -5.99 -6.39
N ALA A 4 -7.58 -6.44 -7.56
CA ALA A 4 -8.80 -5.91 -8.16
C ALA A 4 -10.05 -6.23 -7.31
N ARG A 5 -10.10 -7.45 -6.74
CA ARG A 5 -11.18 -7.83 -5.82
C ARG A 5 -11.15 -7.00 -4.54
N THR A 6 -9.96 -6.76 -3.99
CA THR A 6 -9.76 -5.89 -2.82
C THR A 6 -10.22 -4.46 -3.12
N LEU A 7 -9.83 -3.90 -4.26
CA LEU A 7 -10.28 -2.57 -4.67
C LEU A 7 -11.81 -2.48 -4.78
N HIS A 8 -12.43 -3.48 -5.43
CA HIS A 8 -13.89 -3.55 -5.55
C HIS A 8 -14.57 -3.63 -4.18
N PHE A 9 -14.06 -4.47 -3.28
CA PHE A 9 -14.56 -4.57 -1.90
C PHE A 9 -14.46 -3.21 -1.17
N LEU A 10 -13.29 -2.55 -1.21
CA LEU A 10 -13.09 -1.24 -0.59
C LEU A 10 -14.06 -0.17 -1.13
N GLN A 11 -14.39 -0.24 -2.40
CA GLN A 11 -15.38 0.64 -3.02
C GLN A 11 -16.80 0.31 -2.56
N ALA A 12 -17.13 -0.97 -2.47
CA ALA A 12 -18.47 -1.42 -2.02
C ALA A 12 -18.75 -1.03 -0.55
N VAL A 13 -17.75 -1.14 0.33
CA VAL A 13 -17.88 -0.73 1.74
C VAL A 13 -17.65 0.76 1.96
N HIS A 14 -17.40 1.52 0.90
CA HIS A 14 -17.14 2.96 0.94
C HIS A 14 -15.98 3.37 1.86
N ALA A 15 -14.90 2.60 1.85
CA ALA A 15 -13.73 2.86 2.67
C ALA A 15 -13.20 4.29 2.44
N SER A 16 -13.00 5.03 3.53
CA SER A 16 -12.56 6.44 3.48
C SER A 16 -11.05 6.58 3.30
N ALA A 17 -10.28 5.61 3.76
CA ALA A 17 -8.82 5.53 3.60
C ALA A 17 -8.39 4.08 3.44
N LEU A 18 -7.18 3.88 2.91
CA LEU A 18 -6.56 2.58 2.73
C LEU A 18 -5.11 2.65 3.22
N GLN A 19 -4.76 1.70 4.08
CA GLN A 19 -3.36 1.40 4.38
C GLN A 19 -3.15 -0.10 4.18
N VAL A 20 -2.24 -0.45 3.29
CA VAL A 20 -1.84 -1.84 3.01
C VAL A 20 -0.38 -1.98 3.38
N ASN A 21 -0.08 -2.95 4.22
CA ASN A 21 1.26 -3.30 4.59
C ASN A 21 1.63 -4.65 3.96
N ILE A 22 2.80 -4.72 3.34
CA ILE A 22 3.39 -5.97 2.90
C ILE A 22 3.89 -6.71 4.13
N LEU A 23 3.57 -8.01 4.21
CA LEU A 23 4.01 -8.83 5.34
C LEU A 23 5.53 -8.85 5.43
N THR A 24 6.05 -8.21 6.47
CA THR A 24 7.49 -8.10 6.74
C THR A 24 7.80 -8.79 8.06
N PRO A 25 8.51 -9.91 8.04
CA PRO A 25 8.91 -10.61 9.27
C PRO A 25 10.04 -9.84 9.93
N LEU A 26 9.75 -9.22 11.07
CA LEU A 26 10.76 -8.42 11.79
C LEU A 26 11.73 -9.34 12.56
N PRO A 27 13.03 -9.03 12.59
CA PRO A 27 14.03 -9.77 13.35
C PRO A 27 13.63 -9.93 14.82
N GLY A 28 13.93 -11.10 15.38
CA GLY A 28 13.57 -11.43 16.77
C GLY A 28 12.14 -11.92 16.96
N THR A 29 11.28 -11.87 15.95
CA THR A 29 9.92 -12.41 16.03
C THR A 29 9.85 -13.89 15.67
N PRO A 30 8.88 -14.66 16.22
CA PRO A 30 8.65 -16.04 15.80
C PRO A 30 8.41 -16.19 14.30
N LEU A 31 7.71 -15.23 13.69
CA LEU A 31 7.47 -15.20 12.25
C LEU A 31 8.77 -15.13 11.44
N PHE A 32 9.73 -14.32 11.87
CA PHE A 32 11.04 -14.23 11.22
C PHE A 32 11.77 -15.56 11.28
N GLN A 33 11.80 -16.21 12.46
CA GLN A 33 12.44 -17.50 12.65
C GLN A 33 11.80 -18.59 11.78
N ASP A 34 10.47 -18.58 11.66
CA ASP A 34 9.74 -19.52 10.80
C ASP A 34 10.07 -19.32 9.33
N PHE A 35 10.10 -18.09 8.84
CA PHE A 35 10.44 -17.79 7.45
C PHE A 35 11.91 -18.05 7.14
N GLN A 36 12.80 -17.83 8.11
CA GLN A 36 14.21 -18.17 7.99
C GLN A 36 14.41 -19.69 7.88
N ARG A 37 13.74 -20.47 8.75
CA ARG A 37 13.77 -21.95 8.68
C ARG A 37 13.21 -22.50 7.37
N GLN A 38 12.21 -21.84 6.79
CA GLN A 38 11.63 -22.20 5.50
C GLN A 38 12.45 -21.72 4.29
N GLY A 39 13.53 -20.96 4.49
CA GLY A 39 14.31 -20.36 3.40
C GLY A 39 13.53 -19.36 2.54
N ARG A 40 12.56 -18.68 3.16
CA ARG A 40 11.65 -17.74 2.48
C ARG A 40 12.07 -16.28 2.58
N ILE A 41 13.04 -15.95 3.40
CA ILE A 41 13.62 -14.60 3.45
C ILE A 41 14.53 -14.46 2.23
N THR A 42 14.26 -13.48 1.37
CA THR A 42 14.98 -13.26 0.11
C THR A 42 15.79 -11.98 0.12
N ASP A 43 15.52 -11.09 1.04
CA ASP A 43 16.22 -9.82 1.20
C ASP A 43 16.70 -9.69 2.65
N HIS A 44 17.97 -9.34 2.83
CA HIS A 44 18.63 -9.18 4.13
C HIS A 44 19.02 -7.72 4.41
N ASP A 45 18.63 -6.80 3.53
CA ASP A 45 18.80 -5.38 3.78
C ASP A 45 17.72 -4.88 4.73
N TRP A 46 18.13 -4.53 5.94
CA TRP A 46 17.20 -4.06 6.98
C TRP A 46 16.48 -2.77 6.65
N SER A 47 17.00 -1.97 5.72
CA SER A 47 16.32 -0.76 5.24
C SER A 47 15.05 -1.06 4.46
N HIS A 48 14.92 -2.27 3.92
CA HIS A 48 13.74 -2.74 3.21
C HIS A 48 12.65 -3.35 4.12
N TYR A 49 12.89 -3.44 5.44
CA TYR A 49 11.92 -3.99 6.41
C TYR A 49 10.92 -2.94 6.89
N ASP A 50 10.39 -2.17 5.96
CA ASP A 50 9.53 -0.99 6.16
C ASP A 50 8.04 -1.24 5.89
N PHE A 51 7.63 -2.51 5.73
CA PHE A 51 6.27 -2.95 5.36
C PHE A 51 5.83 -2.53 3.94
N ARG A 52 6.76 -2.06 3.11
CA ARG A 52 6.52 -1.59 1.74
C ARG A 52 7.26 -2.41 0.71
N HIS A 53 8.44 -2.91 1.06
CA HIS A 53 9.24 -3.78 0.22
C HIS A 53 8.93 -5.24 0.48
N VAL A 54 8.99 -6.04 -0.58
CA VAL A 54 8.80 -7.49 -0.49
C VAL A 54 10.12 -8.16 -0.15
N VAL A 55 10.35 -8.47 1.13
CA VAL A 55 11.58 -9.09 1.63
C VAL A 55 11.46 -10.62 1.75
N ILE A 56 10.32 -11.17 1.37
CA ILE A 56 10.02 -12.61 1.47
C ILE A 56 9.60 -13.19 0.13
N ARG A 57 9.70 -14.51 0.01
CA ARG A 57 9.09 -15.26 -1.10
C ARG A 57 7.61 -15.55 -0.78
N PRO A 58 6.63 -14.92 -1.48
CA PRO A 58 5.23 -15.24 -1.32
C PRO A 58 4.92 -16.66 -1.81
N THR A 59 3.85 -17.28 -1.29
CA THR A 59 3.50 -18.67 -1.66
C THR A 59 2.65 -18.78 -2.93
N ARG A 60 1.88 -17.75 -3.29
CA ARG A 60 0.88 -17.81 -4.37
C ARG A 60 1.12 -16.81 -5.50
N MET A 61 2.16 -16.03 -5.43
CA MET A 61 2.54 -15.04 -6.44
C MET A 61 4.04 -14.76 -6.35
N THR A 62 4.62 -14.11 -7.35
CA THR A 62 6.01 -13.65 -7.28
C THR A 62 6.14 -12.41 -6.40
N ALA A 63 7.36 -12.10 -5.93
CA ALA A 63 7.63 -10.87 -5.19
C ALA A 63 7.27 -9.63 -6.01
N ALA A 64 7.62 -9.61 -7.30
CA ALA A 64 7.27 -8.54 -8.23
C ALA A 64 5.73 -8.38 -8.37
N GLN A 65 4.99 -9.47 -8.52
CA GLN A 65 3.53 -9.41 -8.59
C GLN A 65 2.89 -8.86 -7.31
N LEU A 66 3.46 -9.17 -6.15
CA LEU A 66 3.00 -8.62 -4.87
C LEU A 66 3.29 -7.13 -4.78
N GLN A 67 4.51 -6.71 -5.13
CA GLN A 67 4.93 -5.31 -5.13
C GLN A 67 4.09 -4.47 -6.09
N ASP A 68 4.06 -4.87 -7.37
CA ASP A 68 3.31 -4.16 -8.42
C ASP A 68 1.81 -4.11 -8.14
N GLY A 69 1.27 -5.20 -7.61
CA GLY A 69 -0.15 -5.29 -7.24
C GLY A 69 -0.53 -4.36 -6.09
N THR A 70 0.33 -4.26 -5.08
CA THR A 70 0.13 -3.33 -3.96
C THR A 70 0.21 -1.89 -4.44
N ASP A 71 1.20 -1.57 -5.25
CA ASP A 71 1.38 -0.26 -5.87
C ASP A 71 0.20 0.13 -6.78
N TRP A 72 -0.28 -0.82 -7.57
CA TRP A 72 -1.45 -0.62 -8.41
C TRP A 72 -2.69 -0.32 -7.55
N LEU A 73 -2.89 -1.07 -6.44
CA LEU A 73 -4.02 -0.87 -5.54
C LEU A 73 -4.02 0.54 -4.93
N TYR A 74 -2.87 1.00 -4.45
CA TYR A 74 -2.72 2.36 -3.94
C TYR A 74 -3.02 3.42 -5.03
N ARG A 75 -2.48 3.26 -6.23
CA ARG A 75 -2.73 4.17 -7.36
C ARG A 75 -4.21 4.26 -7.70
N GLN A 76 -4.89 3.11 -7.76
CA GLN A 76 -6.32 3.07 -8.09
C GLN A 76 -7.18 3.64 -6.98
N PHE A 77 -6.84 3.36 -5.71
CA PHE A 77 -7.60 3.85 -4.58
C PHE A 77 -7.47 5.37 -4.40
N TYR A 78 -6.28 5.94 -4.57
CA TYR A 78 -5.98 7.35 -4.40
C TYR A 78 -5.97 8.16 -5.70
N ARG A 79 -6.71 7.73 -6.72
CA ARG A 79 -7.00 8.54 -7.91
C ARG A 79 -7.82 9.78 -7.52
N LEU A 80 -7.57 10.91 -8.16
CA LEU A 80 -8.23 12.18 -7.84
C LEU A 80 -9.75 12.11 -7.98
N ASP A 81 -10.25 11.47 -9.03
CA ASP A 81 -11.68 11.25 -9.23
C ASP A 81 -12.33 10.48 -8.07
N ARG A 82 -11.63 9.47 -7.55
CA ARG A 82 -12.08 8.67 -6.40
C ARG A 82 -12.04 9.45 -5.10
N ILE A 83 -11.01 10.28 -4.90
CA ILE A 83 -10.90 11.17 -3.74
C ILE A 83 -12.06 12.18 -3.76
N LEU A 84 -12.32 12.81 -4.91
CA LEU A 84 -13.41 13.76 -5.05
C LEU A 84 -14.77 13.13 -4.76
N LEU A 85 -15.05 11.94 -5.31
CA LEU A 85 -16.31 11.22 -5.06
C LEU A 85 -16.49 10.89 -3.57
N ARG A 86 -15.43 10.42 -2.88
CA ARG A 86 -15.47 10.15 -1.43
C ARG A 86 -15.72 11.42 -0.63
N THR A 87 -15.02 12.50 -0.96
CA THR A 87 -15.17 13.79 -0.29
C THR A 87 -16.58 14.34 -0.46
N LEU A 88 -17.10 14.35 -1.70
CA LEU A 88 -18.46 14.81 -1.98
C LEU A 88 -19.52 13.97 -1.24
N ARG A 89 -19.37 12.65 -1.27
CA ARG A 89 -20.26 11.77 -0.52
C ARG A 89 -20.22 12.07 0.99
N SER A 90 -19.02 12.19 1.57
CA SER A 90 -18.84 12.54 2.98
C SER A 90 -19.47 13.87 3.31
N LEU A 91 -19.35 14.86 2.43
CA LEU A 91 -19.98 16.18 2.60
C LEU A 91 -21.49 16.05 2.73
N LEU A 92 -22.12 15.22 1.89
CA LEU A 92 -23.56 15.03 1.86
C LEU A 92 -24.10 14.16 3.01
N THR A 93 -23.28 13.21 3.53
CA THR A 93 -23.73 12.23 4.52
C THR A 93 -23.22 12.49 5.94
N LEU A 94 -22.01 13.03 6.09
CA LEU A 94 -21.32 13.17 7.38
C LEU A 94 -21.01 14.63 7.74
N GLY A 95 -21.25 15.56 6.83
CA GLY A 95 -21.05 16.98 7.02
C GLY A 95 -19.65 17.50 6.64
N PRO A 96 -19.47 18.85 6.66
CA PRO A 96 -18.30 19.51 6.07
C PRO A 96 -16.99 19.24 6.81
N ILE A 97 -17.01 19.10 8.12
CA ILE A 97 -15.80 18.85 8.92
C ILE A 97 -15.23 17.48 8.57
N THR A 98 -16.07 16.45 8.55
CA THR A 98 -15.66 15.07 8.21
C THR A 98 -15.19 15.00 6.76
N ALA A 99 -15.87 15.67 5.83
CA ALA A 99 -15.46 15.74 4.44
C ALA A 99 -14.06 16.38 4.28
N TYR A 100 -13.77 17.45 5.00
CA TYR A 100 -12.46 18.09 5.02
C TYR A 100 -11.36 17.15 5.56
N ILE A 101 -11.64 16.44 6.65
CA ILE A 101 -10.70 15.47 7.24
C ILE A 101 -10.40 14.35 6.23
N ILE A 102 -11.43 13.79 5.61
CA ILE A 102 -11.27 12.71 4.61
C ILE A 102 -10.49 13.22 3.40
N TRP A 103 -10.81 14.41 2.88
CA TRP A 103 -10.07 15.01 1.78
C TRP A 103 -8.59 15.20 2.12
N ARG A 104 -8.28 15.82 3.25
CA ARG A 104 -6.92 16.08 3.69
C ARG A 104 -6.13 14.78 3.87
N LEU A 105 -6.72 13.80 4.55
CA LEU A 105 -6.10 12.48 4.76
C LEU A 105 -5.75 11.82 3.41
N ASN A 106 -6.70 11.80 2.47
CA ASN A 106 -6.48 11.18 1.16
C ASN A 106 -5.42 11.93 0.34
N MET A 107 -5.36 13.25 0.42
CA MET A 107 -4.34 14.04 -0.26
C MET A 107 -2.95 13.80 0.33
N THR A 108 -2.84 13.66 1.65
CA THR A 108 -1.57 13.31 2.32
C THR A 108 -1.08 11.93 1.85
N TYR A 109 -1.91 10.90 1.91
CA TYR A 109 -1.53 9.55 1.42
C TYR A 109 -1.17 9.53 -0.06
N ARG A 110 -1.89 10.31 -0.89
CA ARG A 110 -1.53 10.45 -2.30
C ARG A 110 -0.17 11.11 -2.49
N TYR A 111 0.10 12.18 -1.75
CA TYR A 111 1.38 12.90 -1.82
C TYR A 111 2.55 12.01 -1.38
N ASP A 112 2.42 11.32 -0.25
CA ASP A 112 3.44 10.41 0.27
C ASP A 112 3.76 9.29 -0.73
N ASN A 113 2.73 8.70 -1.34
CA ASN A 113 2.88 7.69 -2.37
C ASN A 113 3.63 8.20 -3.63
N ILE A 114 3.39 9.46 -4.02
CA ILE A 114 4.09 10.07 -5.16
C ILE A 114 5.53 10.37 -4.79
N ARG A 115 5.74 10.98 -3.62
CA ARG A 115 7.07 11.37 -3.11
C ARG A 115 8.00 10.16 -3.00
N GLU A 116 7.54 9.07 -2.41
CA GLU A 116 8.35 7.86 -2.22
C GLU A 116 8.77 7.21 -3.52
N ARG A 117 7.91 7.25 -4.54
CA ARG A 117 8.27 6.77 -5.88
C ARG A 117 9.36 7.60 -6.56
N ILE A 118 9.42 8.90 -6.24
CA ILE A 118 10.44 9.79 -6.78
C ILE A 118 11.76 9.56 -6.05
N ILE A 119 11.72 9.35 -4.72
CA ILE A 119 12.90 9.19 -3.88
C ILE A 119 13.41 7.74 -3.89
N GLY A 120 12.51 6.75 -3.94
CA GLY A 120 12.83 5.32 -3.94
C GLY A 120 13.30 4.76 -5.29
N ARG A 121 13.27 5.53 -6.37
CA ARG A 121 13.97 5.19 -7.60
C ARG A 121 15.45 5.49 -7.43
N ASN A 122 16.20 4.43 -7.22
CA ASN A 122 17.65 4.51 -7.16
C ASN A 122 18.18 5.17 -8.46
N PRO A 123 19.00 6.25 -8.39
CA PRO A 123 19.55 6.89 -9.58
C PRO A 123 20.31 5.94 -10.52
N ALA A 124 20.76 4.80 -9.99
CA ALA A 124 21.47 3.77 -10.77
C ALA A 124 20.59 2.94 -11.74
N GLU A 125 19.26 3.10 -11.70
CA GLU A 125 18.34 2.43 -12.65
C GLU A 125 17.95 3.34 -13.85
N LEU A 126 18.57 4.50 -13.96
CA LEU A 126 18.32 5.50 -15.02
C LEU A 126 19.46 5.61 -16.04
N GLU A 127 20.47 4.70 -15.99
CA GLU A 127 21.54 4.59 -17.01
C GLU A 127 21.34 3.43 -17.97
#